data_d044cc36c40099fdc8b9065885b58c18
#
_entry.id   d044cc36c40099fdc8b9065885b58c18
#
_cell.length_a   1.000
_cell.length_b   1.000
_cell.length_c   1.000
_cell.angle_alpha   90.00
_cell.angle_beta   90.00
_cell.angle_gamma   90.00
#
_symmetry.space_group_name_H-M   'P 1'
#
loop_
_entity.id
_entity.type
_entity.pdbx_description
1 polymer ?
#
loop_
_entity_poly.entity_id
_entity_poly.type
_entity_poly.pdbx_seq_one_letter_code
_entity_poly.pdbx_strand_id
1 'polypeptide(L)'
;MKLLRTLTMVLTMAVVVAADGVPTVVTYVPHEKVSATMAKGGQIIGDHGLIVLAQRRGAGEVEIHEKTNHVFIIVEGEATFVTGGTLVDARDTAPGQRRAPSVQGGDAHHLTKGDVITIPAKTPHWFKEVPTKTIAYYAINTEP
;
A
#
# COMPACT_ATOMS: atom_id res chain seq x y z
N MET A 1 -20.26 4.34 -67.13
CA MET A 1 -19.21 4.61 -66.11
C MET A 1 -19.81 4.27 -64.75
N LYS A 2 -19.38 3.15 -64.11
CA LYS A 2 -19.82 2.76 -62.76
C LYS A 2 -18.76 3.27 -61.78
N LEU A 3 -19.14 4.22 -60.89
CA LEU A 3 -18.29 4.73 -59.84
C LEU A 3 -18.25 3.69 -58.70
N LEU A 4 -17.08 3.08 -58.53
CA LEU A 4 -16.83 2.17 -57.40
C LEU A 4 -16.52 3.02 -56.16
N ARG A 5 -17.44 3.08 -55.19
CA ARG A 5 -17.22 3.73 -53.90
C ARG A 5 -16.50 2.74 -52.96
N THR A 6 -15.21 2.95 -52.75
CA THR A 6 -14.43 2.21 -51.78
C THR A 6 -14.80 2.74 -50.38
N LEU A 7 -15.44 1.87 -49.59
CA LEU A 7 -15.75 2.15 -48.18
C LEU A 7 -14.54 1.80 -47.33
N THR A 8 -13.77 2.83 -46.92
CA THR A 8 -12.65 2.63 -45.99
C THR A 8 -13.18 2.48 -44.58
N MET A 9 -13.15 1.24 -44.08
CA MET A 9 -13.53 0.93 -42.70
C MET A 9 -12.32 1.34 -41.79
N VAL A 10 -12.48 2.44 -41.06
CA VAL A 10 -11.52 2.85 -40.03
C VAL A 10 -11.77 2.01 -38.79
N LEU A 11 -10.89 1.04 -38.54
CA LEU A 11 -10.89 0.24 -37.32
C LEU A 11 -10.29 1.09 -36.20
N THR A 12 -11.12 1.72 -35.38
CA THR A 12 -10.69 2.39 -34.15
C THR A 12 -10.39 1.31 -33.10
N MET A 13 -9.10 1.04 -32.89
CA MET A 13 -8.66 0.28 -31.72
C MET A 13 -8.90 1.14 -30.48
N ALA A 14 -9.87 0.75 -29.66
CA ALA A 14 -10.00 1.31 -28.31
C ALA A 14 -8.86 0.76 -27.46
N VAL A 15 -7.88 1.60 -27.13
CA VAL A 15 -6.87 1.28 -26.11
C VAL A 15 -7.58 1.37 -24.77
N VAL A 16 -7.86 0.21 -24.17
CA VAL A 16 -8.31 0.15 -22.77
C VAL A 16 -7.08 0.40 -21.90
N VAL A 17 -6.93 1.63 -21.42
CA VAL A 17 -5.96 1.93 -20.38
C VAL A 17 -6.53 1.41 -19.07
N ALA A 18 -5.97 0.33 -18.53
CA ALA A 18 -6.30 -0.13 -17.19
C ALA A 18 -5.89 0.96 -16.20
N ALA A 19 -6.80 1.34 -15.28
CA ALA A 19 -6.46 2.25 -14.20
C ALA A 19 -5.48 1.53 -13.26
N ASP A 20 -4.38 2.20 -12.91
CA ASP A 20 -3.42 1.69 -11.94
C ASP A 20 -4.09 1.54 -10.57
N GLY A 21 -3.66 0.53 -9.79
CA GLY A 21 -4.23 0.22 -8.48
C GLY A 21 -5.58 -0.51 -8.51
N VAL A 22 -6.04 -0.95 -9.68
CA VAL A 22 -7.27 -1.72 -9.86
C VAL A 22 -6.93 -3.14 -10.32
N PRO A 23 -7.45 -4.20 -9.65
CA PRO A 23 -7.18 -5.58 -10.07
C PRO A 23 -7.71 -5.84 -11.48
N THR A 24 -6.91 -6.51 -12.30
CA THR A 24 -7.23 -6.85 -13.70
C THR A 24 -7.72 -8.29 -13.85
N VAL A 25 -7.41 -9.14 -12.86
CA VAL A 25 -7.80 -10.54 -12.82
C VAL A 25 -8.30 -10.94 -11.44
N VAL A 26 -9.15 -11.99 -11.38
CA VAL A 26 -9.50 -12.60 -10.10
C VAL A 26 -8.31 -13.40 -9.57
N THR A 27 -7.81 -13.03 -8.39
CA THR A 27 -6.73 -13.76 -7.71
C THR A 27 -7.24 -14.33 -6.39
N TYR A 28 -7.23 -15.65 -6.27
CA TYR A 28 -7.56 -16.35 -5.03
C TYR A 28 -6.29 -16.92 -4.40
N VAL A 29 -6.05 -16.59 -3.14
CA VAL A 29 -4.94 -17.13 -2.35
C VAL A 29 -5.52 -17.89 -1.17
N PRO A 30 -5.29 -19.20 -1.07
CA PRO A 30 -5.86 -20.02 0.01
C PRO A 30 -5.25 -19.65 1.36
N HIS A 31 -6.01 -19.89 2.44
CA HIS A 31 -5.68 -19.54 3.81
C HIS A 31 -4.28 -20.02 4.23
N GLU A 32 -3.87 -21.22 3.86
CA GLU A 32 -2.58 -21.80 4.25
C GLU A 32 -1.40 -20.97 3.69
N LYS A 33 -1.55 -20.45 2.46
CA LYS A 33 -0.54 -19.58 1.85
C LYS A 33 -0.52 -18.21 2.49
N VAL A 34 -1.70 -17.63 2.80
CA VAL A 34 -1.82 -16.36 3.51
C VAL A 34 -1.17 -16.46 4.89
N SER A 35 -1.48 -17.51 5.65
CA SER A 35 -0.92 -17.74 7.00
C SER A 35 0.60 -17.95 6.96
N ALA A 36 1.11 -18.71 6.02
CA ALA A 36 2.55 -18.91 5.84
C ALA A 36 3.27 -17.60 5.48
N THR A 37 2.63 -16.75 4.66
CA THR A 37 3.17 -15.43 4.33
C THR A 37 3.13 -14.50 5.56
N MET A 38 2.05 -14.51 6.34
CA MET A 38 1.94 -13.70 7.57
C MET A 38 3.04 -14.04 8.58
N ALA A 39 3.43 -15.30 8.69
CA ALA A 39 4.48 -15.74 9.61
C ALA A 39 5.87 -15.12 9.28
N LYS A 40 6.13 -14.84 8.01
CA LYS A 40 7.43 -14.34 7.52
C LYS A 40 7.41 -12.89 7.08
N GLY A 41 6.22 -12.34 6.81
CA GLY A 41 6.04 -11.12 6.04
C GLY A 41 6.23 -11.37 4.52
N GLY A 42 5.55 -10.60 3.70
CA GLY A 42 5.72 -10.66 2.25
C GLY A 42 4.45 -10.37 1.46
N GLN A 43 4.58 -10.46 0.15
CA GLN A 43 3.50 -10.17 -0.78
C GLN A 43 2.56 -11.38 -0.93
N ILE A 44 1.26 -11.10 -0.85
CA ILE A 44 0.19 -12.08 -1.10
C ILE A 44 -0.34 -11.92 -2.53
N ILE A 45 -0.64 -10.68 -2.93
CA ILE A 45 -1.17 -10.34 -4.27
C ILE A 45 -0.38 -9.16 -4.81
N GLY A 46 -0.14 -9.14 -6.12
CA GLY A 46 0.37 -7.99 -6.86
C GLY A 46 -0.24 -7.98 -8.24
N ASP A 47 -0.95 -6.89 -8.58
CA ASP A 47 -1.63 -6.70 -9.85
C ASP A 47 -1.78 -5.20 -10.14
N HIS A 48 -1.09 -4.69 -11.18
CA HIS A 48 -1.21 -3.33 -11.72
C HIS A 48 -1.34 -2.22 -10.66
N GLY A 49 -0.34 -2.10 -9.76
CA GLY A 49 -0.34 -1.09 -8.71
C GLY A 49 -1.20 -1.42 -7.48
N LEU A 50 -1.99 -2.49 -7.50
CA LEU A 50 -2.58 -3.08 -6.31
C LEU A 50 -1.62 -4.11 -5.72
N ILE A 51 -1.20 -3.92 -4.47
CA ILE A 51 -0.32 -4.84 -3.75
C ILE A 51 -0.95 -5.16 -2.40
N VAL A 52 -1.18 -6.44 -2.12
CA VAL A 52 -1.62 -6.92 -0.80
C VAL A 52 -0.45 -7.61 -0.13
N LEU A 53 -0.05 -7.09 1.02
CA LEU A 53 1.06 -7.62 1.83
C LEU A 53 0.52 -8.19 3.14
N ALA A 54 1.13 -9.27 3.61
CA ALA A 54 1.13 -9.63 5.01
C ALA A 54 2.39 -9.05 5.65
N GLN A 55 2.24 -8.30 6.73
CA GLN A 55 3.33 -7.65 7.43
C GLN A 55 3.40 -8.08 8.89
N ARG A 56 4.62 -8.34 9.37
CA ARG A 56 4.91 -8.56 10.79
C ARG A 56 6.19 -7.79 11.12
N ARG A 57 6.09 -6.79 11.99
CA ARG A 57 7.21 -5.91 12.30
C ARG A 57 7.18 -5.41 13.73
N GLY A 58 8.30 -4.94 14.21
CA GLY A 58 8.43 -4.13 15.44
C GLY A 58 8.31 -2.63 15.15
N ALA A 59 8.62 -1.83 16.15
CA ALA A 59 8.80 -0.39 16.00
C ALA A 59 9.91 -0.07 14.98
N GLY A 60 9.82 1.08 14.34
CA GLY A 60 10.75 1.47 13.30
C GLY A 60 10.84 2.98 13.12
N GLU A 61 11.31 3.41 11.97
CA GLU A 61 11.37 4.80 11.57
C GLU A 61 10.06 5.27 10.95
N VAL A 62 9.91 6.58 10.84
CA VAL A 62 8.85 7.22 10.04
C VAL A 62 9.07 6.89 8.58
N GLU A 63 8.00 6.56 7.89
CA GLU A 63 7.98 6.31 6.45
C GLU A 63 7.05 7.32 5.75
N ILE A 64 7.41 7.70 4.54
CA ILE A 64 6.55 8.47 3.64
C ILE A 64 6.74 7.96 2.21
N HIS A 65 5.63 7.75 1.50
CA HIS A 65 5.59 7.27 0.13
C HIS A 65 4.87 8.29 -0.74
N GLU A 66 5.51 8.73 -1.84
CA GLU A 66 4.99 9.80 -2.70
C GLU A 66 3.74 9.37 -3.49
N LYS A 67 3.58 8.08 -3.78
CA LYS A 67 2.53 7.57 -4.66
C LYS A 67 1.64 6.49 -4.03
N THR A 68 2.08 5.87 -2.93
CA THR A 68 1.39 4.72 -2.35
C THR A 68 0.35 5.15 -1.33
N ASN A 69 -0.90 4.77 -1.54
CA ASN A 69 -1.95 4.80 -0.52
C ASN A 69 -1.97 3.46 0.21
N HIS A 70 -2.23 3.48 1.51
CA HIS A 70 -2.32 2.27 2.32
C HIS A 70 -3.68 2.13 2.99
N VAL A 71 -4.12 0.87 3.11
CA VAL A 71 -5.11 0.45 4.10
C VAL A 71 -4.46 -0.63 4.94
N PHE A 72 -4.32 -0.39 6.25
CA PHE A 72 -3.84 -1.40 7.19
C PHE A 72 -5.00 -2.01 7.95
N ILE A 73 -5.00 -3.33 8.08
CA ILE A 73 -5.94 -4.13 8.85
C ILE A 73 -5.13 -4.90 9.89
N ILE A 74 -5.28 -4.54 11.16
CA ILE A 74 -4.49 -5.12 12.26
C ILE A 74 -5.04 -6.51 12.62
N VAL A 75 -4.18 -7.52 12.62
CA VAL A 75 -4.58 -8.90 12.90
C VAL A 75 -4.01 -9.45 14.20
N GLU A 76 -2.88 -8.90 14.69
CA GLU A 76 -2.25 -9.32 15.94
C GLU A 76 -1.35 -8.22 16.50
N GLY A 77 -1.27 -8.13 17.83
CA GLY A 77 -0.43 -7.16 18.54
C GLY A 77 -1.08 -5.80 18.67
N GLU A 78 -0.30 -4.85 19.17
CA GLU A 78 -0.70 -3.46 19.39
C GLU A 78 0.45 -2.50 19.14
N ALA A 79 0.16 -1.26 18.80
CA ALA A 79 1.14 -0.23 18.53
C ALA A 79 0.63 1.18 18.85
N THR A 80 1.54 2.05 19.22
CA THR A 80 1.36 3.51 19.07
C THR A 80 1.78 3.86 17.65
N PHE A 81 0.81 4.26 16.85
CA PHE A 81 1.00 4.61 15.44
C PHE A 81 0.75 6.10 15.23
N VAL A 82 1.74 6.81 14.66
CA VAL A 82 1.64 8.26 14.44
C VAL A 82 1.48 8.55 12.97
N THR A 83 0.54 9.43 12.62
CA THR A 83 0.31 9.89 11.26
C THR A 83 0.44 11.40 11.14
N GLY A 84 0.93 11.88 9.99
CA GLY A 84 1.15 13.30 9.78
C GLY A 84 2.38 13.85 10.52
N GLY A 85 2.38 15.17 10.75
CA GLY A 85 3.51 15.88 11.32
C GLY A 85 4.58 16.24 10.30
N THR A 86 5.64 16.90 10.77
CA THR A 86 6.80 17.31 9.98
C THR A 86 7.96 16.36 10.25
N LEU A 87 8.54 15.80 9.19
CA LEU A 87 9.70 14.91 9.29
C LEU A 87 10.89 15.66 9.89
N VAL A 88 11.60 15.03 10.84
CA VAL A 88 12.84 15.51 11.42
C VAL A 88 14.00 14.66 10.87
N ASP A 89 15.03 15.31 10.35
CA ASP A 89 16.23 14.65 9.78
C ASP A 89 15.88 13.58 8.72
N ALA A 90 14.98 13.93 7.82
CA ALA A 90 14.53 13.03 6.76
C ALA A 90 15.63 12.75 5.73
N ARG A 91 15.61 11.53 5.19
CA ARG A 91 16.48 11.11 4.08
C ARG A 91 15.70 10.34 3.03
N ASP A 92 16.12 10.46 1.78
CA ASP A 92 15.61 9.63 0.70
C ASP A 92 16.23 8.23 0.80
N THR A 93 15.42 7.19 0.64
CA THR A 93 15.86 5.79 0.65
C THR A 93 15.74 5.13 -0.71
N ALA A 94 14.82 5.64 -1.54
CA ALA A 94 14.63 5.29 -2.95
C ALA A 94 13.80 6.40 -3.63
N PRO A 95 13.65 6.43 -4.94
CA PRO A 95 12.75 7.35 -5.63
C PRO A 95 11.33 7.30 -5.04
N GLY A 96 10.83 8.44 -4.55
CA GLY A 96 9.52 8.55 -3.92
C GLY A 96 9.38 7.89 -2.55
N GLN A 97 10.49 7.50 -1.91
CA GLN A 97 10.52 6.86 -0.60
C GLN A 97 11.43 7.63 0.35
N ARG A 98 10.90 8.06 1.49
CA ARG A 98 11.68 8.78 2.50
C ARG A 98 11.50 8.16 3.86
N ARG A 99 12.51 8.30 4.72
CA ARG A 99 12.47 7.90 6.13
C ARG A 99 13.00 9.01 7.02
N ALA A 100 12.56 9.00 8.27
CA ALA A 100 13.02 9.90 9.29
C ALA A 100 13.06 9.21 10.67
N PRO A 101 13.93 9.59 11.58
CA PRO A 101 13.95 9.04 12.95
C PRO A 101 12.72 9.47 13.75
N SER A 102 12.10 10.60 13.42
CA SER A 102 10.93 11.12 14.13
C SER A 102 10.13 12.11 13.29
N VAL A 103 8.93 12.46 13.80
CA VAL A 103 8.14 13.62 13.34
C VAL A 103 7.93 14.59 14.48
N GLN A 104 7.81 15.87 14.15
CA GLN A 104 7.32 16.91 15.05
C GLN A 104 5.81 17.08 14.82
N GLY A 105 5.01 16.92 15.87
CA GLY A 105 3.54 16.90 15.77
C GLY A 105 3.02 15.58 15.22
N GLY A 106 1.84 15.62 14.59
CA GLY A 106 1.13 14.45 14.10
C GLY A 106 0.12 13.91 15.11
N ASP A 107 -0.72 12.99 14.65
CA ASP A 107 -1.80 12.38 15.42
C ASP A 107 -1.40 10.96 15.84
N ALA A 108 -1.48 10.67 17.13
CA ALA A 108 -1.20 9.35 17.67
C ALA A 108 -2.48 8.49 17.75
N HIS A 109 -2.38 7.26 17.23
CA HIS A 109 -3.43 6.25 17.25
C HIS A 109 -2.93 5.05 18.03
N HIS A 110 -3.77 4.50 18.92
CA HIS A 110 -3.50 3.21 19.55
C HIS A 110 -4.15 2.12 18.69
N LEU A 111 -3.35 1.41 17.92
CA LEU A 111 -3.81 0.33 17.05
C LEU A 111 -3.81 -0.99 17.79
N THR A 112 -4.93 -1.72 17.67
CA THR A 112 -5.11 -3.05 18.22
C THR A 112 -5.73 -4.00 17.18
N LYS A 113 -5.80 -5.28 17.50
CA LYS A 113 -6.42 -6.29 16.63
C LYS A 113 -7.84 -5.90 16.22
N GLY A 114 -8.11 -5.91 14.92
CA GLY A 114 -9.39 -5.57 14.31
C GLY A 114 -9.48 -4.13 13.81
N ASP A 115 -8.55 -3.26 14.20
CA ASP A 115 -8.54 -1.89 13.74
C ASP A 115 -8.17 -1.79 12.25
N VAL A 116 -8.74 -0.77 11.60
CA VAL A 116 -8.46 -0.43 10.21
C VAL A 116 -8.06 1.04 10.14
N ILE A 117 -6.97 1.33 9.46
CA ILE A 117 -6.52 2.70 9.20
C ILE A 117 -6.16 2.89 7.74
N THR A 118 -6.55 4.03 7.16
CA THR A 118 -6.14 4.46 5.81
C THR A 118 -5.09 5.54 5.90
N ILE A 119 -4.07 5.45 5.04
CA ILE A 119 -2.97 6.40 4.98
C ILE A 119 -2.80 6.83 3.53
N PRO A 120 -3.24 8.05 3.16
CA PRO A 120 -3.03 8.56 1.82
C PRO A 120 -1.54 8.71 1.48
N ALA A 121 -1.20 8.65 0.21
CA ALA A 121 0.13 8.98 -0.29
C ALA A 121 0.61 10.34 0.27
N LYS A 122 1.91 10.51 0.44
CA LYS A 122 2.56 11.70 1.01
C LYS A 122 2.27 11.96 2.49
N THR A 123 1.59 11.04 3.19
CA THR A 123 1.35 11.16 4.63
C THR A 123 2.47 10.46 5.40
N PRO A 124 3.23 11.16 6.25
CA PRO A 124 4.15 10.53 7.20
C PRO A 124 3.41 9.54 8.08
N HIS A 125 3.98 8.36 8.30
CA HIS A 125 3.39 7.35 9.17
C HIS A 125 4.47 6.52 9.88
N TRP A 126 4.19 6.14 11.14
CA TRP A 126 5.23 5.65 12.02
C TRP A 126 4.70 4.67 13.06
N PHE A 127 5.17 3.44 13.03
CA PHE A 127 5.05 2.54 14.19
C PHE A 127 6.07 2.97 15.24
N LYS A 128 5.68 3.94 16.08
CA LYS A 128 6.55 4.56 17.10
C LYS A 128 6.90 3.58 18.21
N GLU A 129 5.89 2.88 18.71
CA GLU A 129 6.03 1.90 19.77
C GLU A 129 5.21 0.66 19.44
N VAL A 130 5.74 -0.53 19.75
CA VAL A 130 5.08 -1.81 19.59
C VAL A 130 5.26 -2.61 20.88
N PRO A 131 4.40 -2.39 21.93
CA PRO A 131 4.54 -3.01 23.24
C PRO A 131 4.56 -4.55 23.19
N THR A 132 3.86 -5.13 22.24
CA THR A 132 3.81 -6.58 21.99
C THR A 132 5.07 -7.13 21.27
N LYS A 133 6.11 -6.32 21.10
CA LYS A 133 7.34 -6.57 20.34
C LYS A 133 7.10 -6.67 18.83
N THR A 134 6.00 -7.27 18.39
CA THR A 134 5.58 -7.34 17.00
C THR A 134 4.11 -6.98 16.86
N ILE A 135 3.79 -6.34 15.75
CA ILE A 135 2.44 -6.13 15.24
C ILE A 135 2.32 -6.81 13.88
N ALA A 136 1.22 -7.52 13.65
CA ALA A 136 0.93 -8.16 12.37
C ALA A 136 -0.31 -7.54 11.75
N TYR A 137 -0.25 -7.25 10.46
CA TYR A 137 -1.32 -6.59 9.72
C TYR A 137 -1.28 -6.94 8.23
N TYR A 138 -2.43 -6.82 7.57
CA TYR A 138 -2.48 -6.74 6.13
C TYR A 138 -2.31 -5.28 5.71
N ALA A 139 -1.45 -5.06 4.71
CA ALA A 139 -1.34 -3.78 4.03
C ALA A 139 -1.86 -3.93 2.61
N ILE A 140 -2.92 -3.20 2.29
CA ILE A 140 -3.44 -3.07 0.93
C ILE A 140 -2.91 -1.76 0.39
N ASN A 141 -2.02 -1.84 -0.56
CA ASN A 141 -1.35 -0.69 -1.17
C ASN A 141 -1.91 -0.48 -2.58
N THR A 142 -2.18 0.78 -2.90
CA THR A 142 -2.58 1.18 -4.26
C THR A 142 -1.68 2.30 -4.73
N GLU A 143 -1.18 2.17 -5.95
CA GLU A 143 -0.39 3.20 -6.65
C GLU A 143 -1.11 3.54 -7.96
N PRO A 144 -1.28 4.86 -8.27
CA PRO A 144 -1.85 5.30 -9.55
C PRO A 144 -0.91 5.06 -10.72
#